data_4aaf77eba2a6be4ca65698972b86cc27
#
_entry.id   4aaf77eba2a6be4ca65698972b86cc27
#
_cell.length_a   1.000
_cell.length_b   1.000
_cell.length_c   1.000
_cell.angle_alpha   90.00
_cell.angle_beta   90.00
_cell.angle_gamma   90.00
#
_symmetry.space_group_name_H-M   'P 1'
#
loop_
_entity.id
_entity.type
_entity.pdbx_description
1 polymer ?
#
loop_
_entity_poly.entity_id
_entity_poly.type
_entity_poly.pdbx_seq_one_letter_code
_entity_poly.pdbx_strand_id
1 'polypeptide(L)'
;SRNPAKLLPGAYDPCLEGGASRTLRFSVSATPFSDANALSRPESFGFILTNPEGIYSYNKKMILRGNEYIAEDGETMLWDGKGTTVTVTAYAPYADVVDGSVAVSCPSNQATASELSAADFVLWKGSVNPSTDLSDGKIQLRLGHLNTRLIVKLTLDGAPVVTSKVASLSVGGLKAEGKCDLSADSPVVV
;
A
#
# COMPACT_ATOMS: atom_id res chain seq x y z
N SER A 1 -13.90 -12.98 29.25
CA SER A 1 -13.51 -12.39 27.96
C SER A 1 -14.40 -11.19 27.65
N ARG A 2 -13.82 -10.02 27.40
CA ARG A 2 -14.59 -8.84 26.99
C ARG A 2 -15.14 -9.09 25.58
N ASN A 3 -16.45 -8.79 25.40
CA ASN A 3 -17.01 -8.75 24.04
C ASN A 3 -16.51 -7.47 23.34
N PRO A 4 -15.62 -7.56 22.35
CA PRO A 4 -15.05 -6.38 21.69
C PRO A 4 -16.10 -5.50 20.99
N ALA A 5 -17.22 -6.09 20.59
CA ALA A 5 -18.33 -5.37 19.94
C ALA A 5 -19.02 -4.34 20.86
N LYS A 6 -18.76 -4.36 22.17
CA LYS A 6 -19.34 -3.41 23.12
C LYS A 6 -18.49 -2.15 23.33
N LEU A 7 -17.27 -2.09 22.81
CA LEU A 7 -16.45 -0.90 22.91
C LEU A 7 -16.78 0.06 21.77
N LEU A 8 -16.93 1.32 22.09
CA LEU A 8 -17.11 2.37 21.09
C LEU A 8 -15.85 2.51 20.24
N PRO A 9 -15.98 2.82 18.94
CA PRO A 9 -14.83 3.16 18.10
C PRO A 9 -14.01 4.27 18.74
N GLY A 10 -12.68 4.12 18.74
CA GLY A 10 -11.75 5.08 19.35
C GLY A 10 -11.62 4.97 20.87
N ALA A 11 -12.39 4.12 21.54
CA ALA A 11 -12.22 3.86 22.97
C ALA A 11 -10.87 3.18 23.24
N TYR A 12 -10.28 3.48 24.39
CA TYR A 12 -9.09 2.79 24.85
C TYR A 12 -9.40 1.37 25.30
N ASP A 13 -8.49 0.47 25.01
CA ASP A 13 -8.55 -0.90 25.50
C ASP A 13 -7.51 -1.10 26.62
N PRO A 14 -7.95 -1.39 27.84
CA PRO A 14 -7.02 -1.65 28.94
C PRO A 14 -6.22 -2.96 28.77
N CYS A 15 -6.59 -3.81 27.82
CA CYS A 15 -5.81 -5.00 27.47
C CYS A 15 -4.62 -4.67 26.57
N LEU A 16 -4.61 -3.48 25.95
CA LEU A 16 -3.47 -2.99 25.19
C LEU A 16 -2.52 -2.24 26.11
N GLU A 17 -1.22 -2.45 25.90
CA GLU A 17 -0.19 -1.74 26.67
C GLU A 17 -0.29 -0.24 26.42
N GLY A 18 -0.15 0.57 27.49
CA GLY A 18 -0.30 2.02 27.41
C GLY A 18 -1.72 2.53 27.13
N GLY A 19 -2.76 1.66 27.19
CA GLY A 19 -4.15 2.06 26.94
C GLY A 19 -4.39 2.50 25.51
N ALA A 20 -3.78 1.85 24.52
CA ALA A 20 -3.92 2.19 23.11
C ALA A 20 -5.39 2.13 22.64
N SER A 21 -5.74 2.99 21.68
CA SER A 21 -7.06 2.98 21.05
C SER A 21 -7.31 1.66 20.30
N ARG A 22 -8.52 1.14 20.41
CA ARG A 22 -8.94 -0.04 19.65
C ARG A 22 -9.17 0.22 18.16
N THR A 23 -9.39 1.46 17.78
CA THR A 23 -9.59 1.80 16.36
C THR A 23 -8.28 1.70 15.60
N LEU A 24 -8.28 0.97 14.48
CA LEU A 24 -7.15 0.92 13.57
C LEU A 24 -6.99 2.29 12.91
N ARG A 25 -5.78 2.82 12.99
CA ARG A 25 -5.38 4.06 12.32
C ARG A 25 -4.07 3.83 11.57
N PHE A 26 -3.84 4.61 10.51
CA PHE A 26 -2.74 4.37 9.58
C PHE A 26 -1.92 5.63 9.31
N SER A 27 -0.62 5.43 9.20
CA SER A 27 0.31 6.35 8.54
C SER A 27 0.87 5.63 7.32
N VAL A 28 0.51 6.08 6.12
CA VAL A 28 0.86 5.41 4.87
C VAL A 28 1.72 6.34 4.03
N SER A 29 2.82 5.82 3.53
CA SER A 29 3.72 6.54 2.63
C SER A 29 4.34 5.61 1.60
N ALA A 30 4.67 6.16 0.44
CA ALA A 30 5.48 5.53 -0.59
C ALA A 30 6.45 6.55 -1.17
N THR A 31 7.60 6.12 -1.66
CA THR A 31 8.52 6.97 -2.39
C THR A 31 8.17 6.86 -3.88
N PRO A 32 7.67 7.92 -4.55
CA PRO A 32 7.28 7.83 -5.95
C PRO A 32 8.49 7.69 -6.86
N PHE A 33 8.35 6.98 -7.99
CA PHE A 33 9.41 6.90 -8.99
C PHE A 33 9.77 8.26 -9.63
N SER A 34 8.84 9.21 -9.59
CA SER A 34 9.05 10.57 -10.12
C SER A 34 10.05 11.39 -9.29
N ASP A 35 10.11 11.14 -7.97
CA ASP A 35 11.03 11.83 -7.05
C ASP A 35 11.41 10.91 -5.88
N ALA A 36 12.64 10.39 -5.91
CA ALA A 36 13.15 9.49 -4.89
C ALA A 36 13.34 10.14 -3.51
N ASN A 37 13.33 11.47 -3.43
CA ASN A 37 13.49 12.23 -2.17
C ASN A 37 12.14 12.67 -1.57
N ALA A 38 11.04 12.48 -2.29
CA ALA A 38 9.70 12.77 -1.82
C ALA A 38 9.07 11.56 -1.16
N LEU A 39 8.15 11.83 -0.23
CA LEU A 39 7.19 10.84 0.25
C LEU A 39 5.81 11.23 -0.27
N SER A 40 5.13 10.28 -0.87
CA SER A 40 3.75 10.44 -1.31
C SER A 40 2.81 9.66 -0.42
N ARG A 41 1.55 10.10 -0.42
CA ARG A 41 0.46 9.39 0.24
C ARG A 41 -0.50 8.94 -0.83
N PRO A 42 -0.74 7.63 -1.01
CA PRO A 42 -1.72 7.18 -1.99
C PRO A 42 -3.12 7.69 -1.61
N GLU A 43 -3.93 8.05 -2.59
CA GLU A 43 -5.33 8.45 -2.36
C GLU A 43 -6.18 7.29 -1.87
N SER A 44 -5.82 6.08 -2.28
CA SER A 44 -6.42 4.83 -1.81
C SER A 44 -5.40 3.69 -1.82
N PHE A 45 -5.64 2.70 -0.97
CA PHE A 45 -4.85 1.47 -0.93
C PHE A 45 -5.71 0.28 -0.47
N GLY A 46 -5.30 -0.93 -0.83
CA GLY A 46 -5.86 -2.15 -0.31
C GLY A 46 -5.24 -2.49 1.04
N PHE A 47 -6.08 -2.83 2.01
CA PHE A 47 -5.67 -3.22 3.35
C PHE A 47 -6.23 -4.59 3.70
N ILE A 48 -5.34 -5.51 4.06
CA ILE A 48 -5.70 -6.84 4.53
C ILE A 48 -5.08 -7.01 5.92
N LEU A 49 -5.91 -7.37 6.88
CA LEU A 49 -5.49 -7.80 8.21
C LEU A 49 -5.96 -9.23 8.42
N THR A 50 -5.01 -10.12 8.67
CA THR A 50 -5.29 -11.50 9.03
C THR A 50 -4.93 -11.73 10.48
N ASN A 51 -5.94 -12.11 11.26
CA ASN A 51 -5.78 -12.47 12.66
C ASN A 51 -5.97 -14.00 12.81
N PRO A 52 -4.91 -14.76 13.15
CA PRO A 52 -5.02 -16.20 13.33
C PRO A 52 -5.93 -16.60 14.51
N GLU A 53 -6.13 -15.70 15.47
CA GLU A 53 -7.06 -15.88 16.60
C GLU A 53 -8.52 -15.57 16.24
N GLY A 54 -8.77 -15.04 15.03
CA GLY A 54 -10.03 -15.10 14.34
C GLY A 54 -11.13 -14.13 14.77
N ILE A 55 -10.89 -13.12 15.62
CA ILE A 55 -11.97 -12.21 16.04
C ILE A 55 -12.22 -11.12 15.00
N TYR A 56 -11.16 -10.52 14.45
CA TYR A 56 -11.24 -9.52 13.40
C TYR A 56 -10.26 -9.84 12.29
N SER A 57 -10.77 -9.96 11.08
CA SER A 57 -9.99 -9.98 9.85
C SER A 57 -10.65 -9.03 8.87
N TYR A 58 -9.84 -8.32 8.11
CA TYR A 58 -10.31 -7.29 7.19
C TYR A 58 -9.68 -7.47 5.81
N ASN A 59 -10.48 -7.16 4.78
CA ASN A 59 -10.04 -6.95 3.42
C ASN A 59 -10.80 -5.74 2.89
N LYS A 60 -10.16 -4.56 2.89
CA LYS A 60 -10.83 -3.29 2.68
C LYS A 60 -10.07 -2.42 1.69
N LYS A 61 -10.84 -1.64 0.93
CA LYS A 61 -10.32 -0.46 0.25
C LYS A 61 -10.30 0.71 1.23
N MET A 62 -9.13 1.26 1.43
CA MET A 62 -8.93 2.44 2.26
C MET A 62 -8.84 3.68 1.38
N ILE A 63 -9.50 4.74 1.78
CA ILE A 63 -9.49 6.04 1.08
C ILE A 63 -9.04 7.15 2.00
N LEU A 64 -8.31 8.11 1.44
CA LEU A 64 -7.85 9.29 2.18
C LEU A 64 -9.00 10.30 2.30
N ARG A 65 -9.32 10.68 3.54
CA ARG A 65 -10.27 11.75 3.86
C ARG A 65 -9.60 12.77 4.78
N GLY A 66 -9.33 13.95 4.24
CA GLY A 66 -8.49 14.92 4.95
C GLY A 66 -7.10 14.36 5.22
N ASN A 67 -6.77 14.12 6.48
CA ASN A 67 -5.47 13.58 6.90
C ASN A 67 -5.54 12.13 7.42
N GLU A 68 -6.70 11.49 7.37
CA GLU A 68 -6.90 10.13 7.88
C GLU A 68 -7.37 9.21 6.76
N TYR A 69 -6.98 7.94 6.88
CA TYR A 69 -7.51 6.87 6.03
C TYR A 69 -8.70 6.22 6.72
N ILE A 70 -9.77 6.06 5.97
CA ILE A 70 -10.98 5.35 6.40
C ILE A 70 -11.31 4.26 5.40
N ALA A 71 -12.03 3.23 5.82
CA ALA A 71 -12.59 2.25 4.91
C ALA A 71 -13.63 2.91 3.99
N GLU A 72 -13.61 2.60 2.69
CA GLU A 72 -14.53 3.19 1.70
C GLU A 72 -15.99 2.90 2.02
N ASP A 73 -16.28 1.72 2.60
CA ASP A 73 -17.62 1.31 3.03
C ASP A 73 -18.05 1.95 4.36
N GLY A 74 -17.20 2.76 5.00
CA GLY A 74 -17.47 3.45 6.24
C GLY A 74 -17.36 2.57 7.50
N GLU A 75 -16.91 1.32 7.37
CA GLU A 75 -16.71 0.45 8.54
C GLU A 75 -15.56 0.98 9.42
N THR A 76 -15.79 1.02 10.72
CA THR A 76 -14.73 1.28 11.70
C THR A 76 -14.06 -0.04 12.07
N MET A 77 -12.78 -0.17 11.71
CA MET A 77 -12.00 -1.36 12.02
C MET A 77 -11.42 -1.29 13.43
N LEU A 78 -11.48 -2.39 14.15
CA LEU A 78 -11.05 -2.50 15.54
C LEU A 78 -10.01 -3.61 15.73
N TRP A 79 -9.13 -3.43 16.71
CA TRP A 79 -8.31 -4.50 17.27
C TRP A 79 -9.15 -5.47 18.11
N ASP A 80 -8.68 -6.71 18.25
CA ASP A 80 -9.36 -7.72 19.09
C ASP A 80 -9.30 -7.44 20.61
N GLY A 81 -8.50 -6.48 21.01
CA GLY A 81 -8.34 -6.07 22.40
C GLY A 81 -7.39 -6.92 23.24
N LYS A 82 -6.74 -7.89 22.64
CA LYS A 82 -5.79 -8.77 23.33
C LYS A 82 -4.32 -8.39 23.09
N GLY A 83 -4.05 -7.43 22.23
CA GLY A 83 -2.71 -7.09 21.81
C GLY A 83 -2.05 -8.21 21.00
N THR A 84 -2.85 -9.05 20.33
CA THR A 84 -2.36 -10.17 19.53
C THR A 84 -1.64 -9.65 18.29
N THR A 85 -0.50 -10.26 17.97
CA THR A 85 0.22 -9.98 16.73
C THR A 85 -0.60 -10.45 15.52
N VAL A 86 -0.82 -9.56 14.58
CA VAL A 86 -1.57 -9.82 13.35
C VAL A 86 -0.69 -9.65 12.12
N THR A 87 -1.05 -10.31 11.02
CA THR A 87 -0.41 -10.06 9.74
C THR A 87 -1.18 -8.98 8.98
N VAL A 88 -0.45 -7.98 8.52
CA VAL A 88 -0.99 -6.87 7.74
C VAL A 88 -0.34 -6.84 6.37
N THR A 89 -1.15 -6.67 5.34
CA THR A 89 -0.72 -6.41 3.96
C THR A 89 -1.40 -5.13 3.47
N ALA A 90 -0.62 -4.21 2.93
CA ALA A 90 -1.12 -2.99 2.30
C ALA A 90 -0.50 -2.83 0.92
N TYR A 91 -1.29 -2.46 -0.08
CA TYR A 91 -0.84 -2.33 -1.46
C TYR A 91 -1.55 -1.20 -2.19
N ALA A 92 -0.87 -0.59 -3.13
CA ALA A 92 -1.42 0.44 -4.00
C ALA A 92 -0.82 0.32 -5.43
N PRO A 93 -1.56 0.72 -6.49
CA PRO A 93 -2.95 1.15 -6.46
C PRO A 93 -3.90 0.03 -6.02
N TYR A 94 -5.09 0.41 -5.56
CA TYR A 94 -6.11 -0.56 -5.17
C TYR A 94 -6.59 -1.38 -6.37
N ALA A 95 -6.70 -2.67 -6.17
CA ALA A 95 -7.40 -3.61 -7.06
C ALA A 95 -8.11 -4.66 -6.18
N ASP A 96 -9.18 -5.24 -6.70
CA ASP A 96 -9.90 -6.29 -6.00
C ASP A 96 -9.03 -7.54 -5.85
N VAL A 97 -9.12 -8.15 -4.68
CA VAL A 97 -8.45 -9.43 -4.39
C VAL A 97 -9.31 -10.58 -4.91
N VAL A 98 -8.74 -11.38 -5.81
CA VAL A 98 -9.35 -12.59 -6.34
C VAL A 98 -8.43 -13.77 -6.04
N ASP A 99 -8.93 -14.78 -5.36
CA ASP A 99 -8.17 -15.97 -4.94
C ASP A 99 -6.81 -15.63 -4.30
N GLY A 100 -6.82 -14.65 -3.37
CA GLY A 100 -5.63 -14.21 -2.66
C GLY A 100 -4.65 -13.34 -3.46
N SER A 101 -4.96 -13.06 -4.71
CA SER A 101 -4.09 -12.29 -5.61
C SER A 101 -4.76 -11.01 -6.10
N VAL A 102 -3.95 -10.05 -6.49
CA VAL A 102 -4.38 -8.82 -7.17
C VAL A 102 -3.78 -8.76 -8.58
N ALA A 103 -4.56 -8.25 -9.52
CA ALA A 103 -4.05 -7.94 -10.85
C ALA A 103 -3.14 -6.70 -10.78
N VAL A 104 -2.01 -6.78 -11.46
CA VAL A 104 -1.05 -5.67 -11.58
C VAL A 104 -0.92 -5.34 -13.05
N SER A 105 -1.11 -4.07 -13.41
CA SER A 105 -0.92 -3.61 -14.78
C SER A 105 0.06 -2.44 -14.84
N CYS A 106 0.80 -2.39 -15.93
CA CYS A 106 1.75 -1.33 -16.23
C CYS A 106 1.31 -0.68 -17.53
N PRO A 107 0.44 0.35 -17.50
CA PRO A 107 -0.04 1.03 -18.70
C PRO A 107 1.10 1.54 -19.57
N SER A 108 0.91 1.49 -20.90
CA SER A 108 1.92 1.93 -21.86
C SER A 108 2.16 3.45 -21.85
N ASN A 109 1.15 4.22 -21.42
CA ASN A 109 1.31 5.66 -21.24
C ASN A 109 1.68 5.97 -19.79
N GLN A 110 2.85 6.55 -19.59
CA GLN A 110 3.41 6.97 -18.31
C GLN A 110 4.08 8.33 -18.43
N ALA A 111 3.48 9.23 -19.23
CA ALA A 111 4.05 10.52 -19.53
C ALA A 111 3.94 11.54 -18.39
N THR A 112 2.97 11.35 -17.50
CA THR A 112 2.73 12.23 -16.35
C THR A 112 3.06 11.53 -15.03
N ALA A 113 3.28 12.31 -13.98
CA ALA A 113 3.51 11.76 -12.64
C ALA A 113 2.33 10.92 -12.13
N SER A 114 1.10 11.29 -12.49
CA SER A 114 -0.10 10.53 -12.13
C SER A 114 -0.16 9.17 -12.83
N GLU A 115 0.12 9.13 -14.16
CA GLU A 115 0.16 7.89 -14.93
C GLU A 115 1.29 6.97 -14.48
N LEU A 116 2.46 7.55 -14.19
CA LEU A 116 3.58 6.79 -13.62
C LEU A 116 3.23 6.20 -12.25
N SER A 117 2.55 6.97 -11.40
CA SER A 117 2.11 6.49 -10.08
C SER A 117 1.04 5.39 -10.19
N ALA A 118 0.15 5.48 -11.19
CA ALA A 118 -0.84 4.43 -11.44
C ALA A 118 -0.24 3.12 -11.97
N ALA A 119 0.93 3.20 -12.63
CA ALA A 119 1.68 2.04 -13.12
C ALA A 119 2.59 1.42 -12.06
N ASP A 120 2.81 2.11 -10.95
CA ASP A 120 3.74 1.70 -9.89
C ASP A 120 3.02 0.90 -8.82
N PHE A 121 3.23 -0.40 -8.80
CA PHE A 121 2.66 -1.25 -7.78
C PHE A 121 3.59 -1.30 -6.56
N VAL A 122 3.08 -0.80 -5.45
CA VAL A 122 3.80 -0.72 -4.17
C VAL A 122 3.09 -1.54 -3.10
N LEU A 123 3.86 -2.19 -2.23
CA LEU A 123 3.35 -3.10 -1.21
C LEU A 123 4.16 -3.00 0.08
N TRP A 124 3.47 -3.22 1.19
CA TRP A 124 4.06 -3.55 2.48
C TRP A 124 3.35 -4.77 3.07
N LYS A 125 4.11 -5.72 3.60
CA LYS A 125 3.59 -6.87 4.33
C LYS A 125 4.44 -7.12 5.57
N GLY A 126 3.79 -7.37 6.69
CA GLY A 126 4.50 -7.64 7.93
C GLY A 126 3.56 -7.95 9.08
N SER A 127 4.16 -8.27 10.22
CA SER A 127 3.45 -8.49 11.48
C SER A 127 3.34 -7.19 12.25
N VAL A 128 2.21 -6.98 12.91
CA VAL A 128 1.95 -5.82 13.77
C VAL A 128 1.39 -6.29 15.10
N ASN A 129 2.01 -5.88 16.18
CA ASN A 129 1.47 -5.99 17.52
C ASN A 129 0.99 -4.61 17.97
N PRO A 130 -0.31 -4.43 18.27
CA PRO A 130 -0.84 -3.11 18.64
C PRO A 130 -0.29 -2.57 19.95
N SER A 131 0.30 -3.41 20.80
CA SER A 131 0.90 -2.97 22.06
C SER A 131 2.31 -2.40 21.90
N THR A 132 3.05 -2.78 20.84
CA THR A 132 4.48 -2.44 20.70
C THR A 132 4.82 -1.72 19.41
N ASP A 133 4.06 -1.94 18.32
CA ASP A 133 4.47 -1.58 16.95
C ASP A 133 3.76 -0.34 16.38
N LEU A 134 2.88 0.29 17.19
CA LEU A 134 2.22 1.52 16.78
C LEU A 134 3.09 2.75 17.08
N SER A 135 3.09 3.72 16.18
CA SER A 135 3.65 5.04 16.41
C SER A 135 2.51 6.07 16.36
N ASP A 136 2.37 6.86 17.42
CA ASP A 136 1.23 7.78 17.61
C ASP A 136 -0.14 7.09 17.46
N GLY A 137 -0.24 5.83 17.91
CA GLY A 137 -1.45 5.02 17.78
C GLY A 137 -1.77 4.59 16.35
N LYS A 138 -0.83 4.70 15.41
CA LYS A 138 -1.00 4.37 14.00
C LYS A 138 -0.08 3.24 13.56
N ILE A 139 -0.60 2.36 12.70
CA ILE A 139 0.22 1.40 11.95
C ILE A 139 1.06 2.19 10.94
N GLN A 140 2.36 1.94 10.90
CA GLN A 140 3.30 2.57 9.97
C GLN A 140 3.46 1.70 8.72
N LEU A 141 2.85 2.11 7.62
CA LEU A 141 2.90 1.41 6.35
C LEU A 141 3.80 2.17 5.37
N ARG A 142 5.02 1.69 5.19
CA ARG A 142 5.97 2.23 4.20
C ARG A 142 6.00 1.32 2.99
N LEU A 143 5.20 1.65 1.99
CA LEU A 143 5.03 0.83 0.79
C LEU A 143 6.29 0.89 -0.08
N GLY A 144 6.79 -0.28 -0.44
CA GLY A 144 7.95 -0.45 -1.34
C GLY A 144 7.51 -0.89 -2.73
N HIS A 145 8.31 -0.52 -3.75
CA HIS A 145 8.03 -0.88 -5.14
C HIS A 145 8.21 -2.38 -5.38
N LEU A 146 7.29 -2.98 -6.12
CA LEU A 146 7.43 -4.31 -6.70
C LEU A 146 7.69 -4.27 -8.22
N ASN A 147 7.45 -3.13 -8.85
CA ASN A 147 7.78 -2.89 -10.26
C ASN A 147 9.20 -2.32 -10.38
N THR A 148 9.82 -2.53 -11.55
CA THR A 148 11.12 -1.97 -11.87
C THR A 148 10.94 -0.74 -12.75
N ARG A 149 11.62 0.35 -12.42
CA ARG A 149 11.73 1.53 -13.27
C ARG A 149 12.85 1.36 -14.28
N LEU A 150 12.55 1.51 -15.56
CA LEU A 150 13.54 1.60 -16.63
C LEU A 150 13.77 3.08 -16.98
N ILE A 151 15.03 3.51 -16.92
CA ILE A 151 15.45 4.85 -17.38
C ILE A 151 16.33 4.66 -18.61
N VAL A 152 15.89 5.20 -19.74
CA VAL A 152 16.67 5.20 -20.98
C VAL A 152 17.29 6.58 -21.17
N LYS A 153 18.61 6.65 -21.15
CA LYS A 153 19.36 7.87 -21.43
C LYS A 153 19.89 7.82 -22.85
N LEU A 154 19.44 8.75 -23.69
CA LEU A 154 19.95 8.91 -25.05
C LEU A 154 21.07 9.96 -25.05
N THR A 155 22.17 9.64 -25.71
CA THR A 155 23.28 10.56 -25.93
C THR A 155 23.50 10.69 -27.44
N LEU A 156 23.54 11.92 -27.93
CA LEU A 156 23.92 12.21 -29.31
C LEU A 156 25.45 12.30 -29.41
N ASP A 157 26.02 11.61 -30.36
CA ASP A 157 27.42 11.75 -30.71
C ASP A 157 27.60 12.90 -31.72
N GLY A 158 28.51 13.81 -31.44
CA GLY A 158 28.74 15.01 -32.23
C GLY A 158 27.97 16.25 -31.78
N ALA A 159 28.12 17.36 -32.49
CA ALA A 159 27.42 18.60 -32.19
C ALA A 159 25.92 18.46 -32.53
N PRO A 160 25.00 18.59 -31.53
CA PRO A 160 23.58 18.44 -31.80
C PRO A 160 23.08 19.60 -32.68
N VAL A 161 22.32 19.25 -33.71
CA VAL A 161 21.52 20.25 -34.44
C VAL A 161 20.38 20.66 -33.53
N VAL A 162 20.21 21.96 -33.30
CA VAL A 162 19.22 22.53 -32.36
C VAL A 162 17.78 22.04 -32.57
N THR A 163 17.49 21.53 -33.77
CA THR A 163 16.17 21.02 -34.13
C THR A 163 16.02 19.50 -34.10
N SER A 164 17.08 18.75 -33.66
CA SER A 164 17.03 17.30 -33.57
C SER A 164 16.05 16.87 -32.49
N LYS A 165 15.11 15.99 -32.84
CA LYS A 165 14.11 15.42 -31.93
C LYS A 165 14.13 13.90 -32.07
N VAL A 166 13.92 13.20 -30.96
CA VAL A 166 13.63 11.77 -31.01
C VAL A 166 12.19 11.61 -31.52
N ALA A 167 12.04 10.95 -32.66
CA ALA A 167 10.72 10.75 -33.26
C ALA A 167 9.92 9.68 -32.50
N SER A 168 10.59 8.62 -32.08
CA SER A 168 9.97 7.55 -31.28
C SER A 168 11.04 6.77 -30.52
N LEU A 169 10.67 6.22 -29.40
CA LEU A 169 11.42 5.24 -28.65
C LEU A 169 10.45 4.16 -28.21
N SER A 170 10.78 2.91 -28.46
CA SER A 170 9.97 1.78 -27.99
C SER A 170 10.85 0.76 -27.28
N VAL A 171 10.31 0.15 -26.22
CA VAL A 171 10.95 -0.96 -25.50
C VAL A 171 10.02 -2.15 -25.61
N GLY A 172 10.46 -3.22 -26.24
CA GLY A 172 9.69 -4.45 -26.40
C GLY A 172 10.11 -5.55 -25.43
N GLY A 173 9.29 -6.61 -25.37
CA GLY A 173 9.59 -7.81 -24.57
C GLY A 173 9.33 -7.66 -23.07
N LEU A 174 8.70 -6.56 -22.65
CA LEU A 174 8.29 -6.36 -21.25
C LEU A 174 6.88 -6.94 -21.02
N LYS A 175 6.68 -7.54 -19.83
CA LYS A 175 5.32 -7.87 -19.38
C LYS A 175 4.64 -6.60 -18.87
N ALA A 176 3.50 -6.28 -19.44
CA ALA A 176 2.68 -5.12 -19.05
C ALA A 176 1.59 -5.49 -18.03
N GLU A 177 1.34 -6.78 -17.85
CA GLU A 177 0.33 -7.30 -16.95
C GLU A 177 0.91 -8.47 -16.15
N GLY A 178 0.46 -8.61 -14.92
CA GLY A 178 0.88 -9.66 -14.02
C GLY A 178 -0.10 -9.84 -12.87
N LYS A 179 0.25 -10.70 -11.94
CA LYS A 179 -0.48 -10.90 -10.68
C LYS A 179 0.49 -10.84 -9.51
N CYS A 180 0.02 -10.35 -8.38
CA CYS A 180 0.73 -10.41 -7.12
C CYS A 180 -0.06 -11.29 -6.15
N ASP A 181 0.53 -12.39 -5.71
CA ASP A 181 -0.03 -13.25 -4.68
C ASP A 181 0.24 -12.62 -3.31
N LEU A 182 -0.82 -12.07 -2.71
CA LEU A 182 -0.76 -11.40 -1.41
C LEU A 182 -0.69 -12.39 -0.24
N SER A 183 -1.00 -13.68 -0.46
CA SER A 183 -0.90 -14.74 0.56
C SER A 183 0.55 -15.16 0.81
N ALA A 184 1.42 -15.03 -0.18
CA ALA A 184 2.84 -15.37 -0.07
C ALA A 184 3.53 -14.56 1.04
N ASP A 185 4.49 -15.17 1.73
CA ASP A 185 5.28 -14.47 2.78
C ASP A 185 6.08 -13.29 2.21
N SER A 186 6.55 -13.43 1.00
CA SER A 186 7.25 -12.38 0.24
C SER A 186 6.56 -12.20 -1.11
N PRO A 187 5.52 -11.37 -1.20
CA PRO A 187 4.79 -11.16 -2.44
C PRO A 187 5.68 -10.60 -3.54
N VAL A 188 5.52 -11.14 -4.75
CA VAL A 188 6.19 -10.67 -5.98
C VAL A 188 5.16 -10.61 -7.11
N VAL A 189 5.43 -9.78 -8.10
CA VAL A 189 4.63 -9.70 -9.34
C VAL A 189 5.17 -10.73 -10.34
N VAL A 190 4.30 -11.59 -10.85
CA VAL A 190 4.62 -12.65 -11.82
C VAL A 190 3.77 -12.55 -13.08
#